data_b9d47e69306995456f345986810b9d60
#
_entry.id   b9d47e69306995456f345986810b9d60
#
_cell.length_a   1.000
_cell.length_b   1.000
_cell.length_c   1.000
_cell.angle_alpha   90.00
_cell.angle_beta   90.00
_cell.angle_gamma   90.00
#
_symmetry.space_group_name_H-M   'P 1'
#
loop_
_entity.id
_entity.type
_entity.pdbx_description
1 polymer ?
#
loop_
_entity_poly.entity_id
_entity_poly.type
_entity_poly.pdbx_seq_one_letter_code
_entity_poly.pdbx_strand_id
1 'polypeptide(L)'
;MGVLESVGPFASGAQADVRTREPRRRSSIARRSDAIERFTEEAEASGLQVEVQRYPDGTRTAADAAAAVGCHVDQIVKSLVFMADVRPVLVLCSGGRRVDEERLASYLGTEIRIAGASEVRAATGFAIGGTPPLGHTVPLRTVVDPHLMDFDEVWAAAGTPDSVFPVKPKDLVQATAGAVVGVTR
;
A
#
# COMPACT_ATOMS: atom_id res chain seq x y z
N MET A 1 86.65 2.45 -9.37
CA MET A 1 86.45 1.86 -8.04
C MET A 1 85.07 2.33 -7.57
N GLY A 2 84.11 1.48 -7.35
CA GLY A 2 82.83 1.86 -6.83
C GLY A 2 81.78 0.88 -7.27
N VAL A 3 81.33 0.11 -6.42
CA VAL A 3 80.59 -1.12 -6.34
C VAL A 3 79.14 -0.97 -6.87
N LEU A 4 78.73 -1.93 -7.71
CA LEU A 4 77.38 -2.23 -8.08
C LEU A 4 76.64 -2.85 -6.90
N GLU A 5 75.60 -2.28 -6.41
CA GLU A 5 74.61 -2.98 -5.57
C GLU A 5 73.30 -3.22 -6.35
N SER A 6 72.94 -4.46 -6.43
CA SER A 6 71.78 -4.99 -7.07
C SER A 6 70.55 -4.79 -6.16
N VAL A 7 69.52 -4.14 -6.66
CA VAL A 7 68.22 -4.08 -6.00
C VAL A 7 67.29 -5.17 -6.58
N GLY A 8 66.86 -6.12 -5.72
CA GLY A 8 65.96 -7.21 -6.04
C GLY A 8 64.54 -6.79 -6.33
N PRO A 9 63.68 -7.67 -6.89
CA PRO A 9 62.38 -7.32 -7.41
C PRO A 9 61.35 -7.15 -6.29
N PHE A 10 60.58 -6.06 -6.37
CA PHE A 10 59.45 -5.78 -5.52
C PHE A 10 58.35 -6.84 -5.71
N ALA A 11 57.91 -7.41 -4.61
CA ALA A 11 56.78 -8.33 -4.54
C ALA A 11 55.47 -7.64 -4.95
N SER A 12 54.78 -8.32 -5.87
CA SER A 12 53.42 -8.00 -6.32
C SER A 12 52.44 -7.97 -5.15
N GLY A 13 51.91 -6.78 -4.86
CA GLY A 13 50.82 -6.61 -3.92
C GLY A 13 49.53 -7.24 -4.42
N ALA A 14 48.98 -8.13 -3.64
CA ALA A 14 47.66 -8.75 -3.87
C ALA A 14 46.60 -7.68 -3.96
N GLN A 15 45.97 -7.52 -5.12
CA GLN A 15 44.73 -6.76 -5.28
C GLN A 15 43.61 -7.50 -4.53
N ALA A 16 43.18 -6.92 -3.44
CA ALA A 16 41.95 -7.35 -2.75
C ALA A 16 40.77 -7.11 -3.70
N ASP A 17 40.17 -8.20 -4.17
CA ASP A 17 38.92 -8.24 -4.92
C ASP A 17 37.80 -7.77 -4.03
N VAL A 18 37.51 -6.49 -4.09
CA VAL A 18 36.30 -5.88 -3.45
C VAL A 18 35.10 -6.28 -4.29
N ARG A 19 34.62 -7.51 -4.06
CA ARG A 19 33.33 -7.95 -4.57
C ARG A 19 32.25 -7.07 -3.93
N THR A 20 31.81 -6.06 -4.66
CA THR A 20 30.62 -5.27 -4.38
C THR A 20 29.45 -6.26 -4.31
N ARG A 21 29.03 -6.62 -3.10
CA ARG A 21 27.82 -7.42 -2.89
C ARG A 21 26.64 -6.56 -3.35
N GLU A 22 26.15 -6.80 -4.56
CA GLU A 22 24.84 -6.30 -4.97
C GLU A 22 23.81 -6.68 -3.88
N PRO A 23 22.94 -5.75 -3.46
CA PRO A 23 21.89 -6.07 -2.51
C PRO A 23 21.01 -7.14 -3.15
N ARG A 24 20.97 -8.34 -2.55
CA ARG A 24 20.14 -9.45 -3.00
C ARG A 24 18.71 -8.91 -3.11
N ARG A 25 18.16 -8.85 -4.31
CA ARG A 25 16.75 -8.53 -4.54
C ARG A 25 15.93 -9.51 -3.73
N ARG A 26 15.26 -9.03 -2.67
CA ARG A 26 14.32 -9.86 -1.89
C ARG A 26 13.36 -10.53 -2.85
N SER A 27 13.07 -11.82 -2.66
CA SER A 27 12.14 -12.56 -3.50
C SER A 27 10.75 -11.89 -3.47
N SER A 28 9.95 -12.11 -4.50
CA SER A 28 8.58 -11.56 -4.55
C SER A 28 7.73 -12.04 -3.37
N ILE A 29 7.97 -13.27 -2.90
CA ILE A 29 7.31 -13.87 -1.74
C ILE A 29 7.68 -13.13 -0.45
N ALA A 30 8.97 -12.88 -0.21
CA ALA A 30 9.43 -12.13 0.98
C ALA A 30 8.83 -10.71 1.02
N ARG A 31 8.78 -9.99 -0.12
CA ARG A 31 8.17 -8.66 -0.18
C ARG A 31 6.65 -8.66 0.08
N ARG A 32 5.95 -9.74 -0.31
CA ARG A 32 4.51 -9.89 -0.02
C ARG A 32 4.26 -10.15 1.46
N SER A 33 5.06 -11.00 2.09
CA SER A 33 5.00 -11.23 3.54
C SER A 33 5.26 -9.94 4.31
N ASP A 34 6.33 -9.20 3.95
CA ASP A 34 6.68 -7.91 4.57
C ASP A 34 5.52 -6.87 4.44
N ALA A 35 4.74 -6.91 3.35
CA ALA A 35 3.64 -5.98 3.12
C ALA A 35 2.43 -6.29 4.01
N ILE A 36 2.05 -7.56 4.13
CA ILE A 36 0.96 -8.01 4.99
C ILE A 36 1.33 -7.78 6.46
N GLU A 37 2.55 -8.14 6.86
CA GLU A 37 3.05 -7.97 8.21
C GLU A 37 2.99 -6.50 8.65
N ARG A 38 3.52 -5.58 7.83
CA ARG A 38 3.46 -4.14 8.12
C ARG A 38 2.02 -3.62 8.25
N PHE A 39 1.10 -4.09 7.40
CA PHE A 39 -0.32 -3.74 7.52
C PHE A 39 -0.90 -4.26 8.84
N THR A 40 -0.63 -5.53 9.19
CA THR A 40 -1.17 -6.17 10.40
C THR A 40 -0.67 -5.47 11.67
N GLU A 41 0.63 -5.18 11.74
CA GLU A 41 1.23 -4.44 12.86
C GLU A 41 0.57 -3.08 13.08
N GLU A 42 0.35 -2.31 11.99
CA GLU A 42 -0.29 -1.00 12.09
C GLU A 42 -1.78 -1.09 12.43
N ALA A 43 -2.48 -2.09 11.91
CA ALA A 43 -3.88 -2.35 12.24
C ALA A 43 -4.03 -2.66 13.74
N GLU A 44 -3.20 -3.54 14.27
CA GLU A 44 -3.19 -3.88 15.71
C GLU A 44 -2.84 -2.66 16.59
N ALA A 45 -1.84 -1.86 16.17
CA ALA A 45 -1.48 -0.63 16.86
C ALA A 45 -2.63 0.41 16.87
N SER A 46 -3.48 0.39 15.83
CA SER A 46 -4.69 1.21 15.73
C SER A 46 -5.91 0.61 16.44
N GLY A 47 -5.74 -0.51 17.13
CA GLY A 47 -6.80 -1.22 17.88
C GLY A 47 -7.72 -2.08 17.00
N LEU A 48 -7.35 -2.32 15.75
CA LEU A 48 -8.11 -3.12 14.81
C LEU A 48 -7.58 -4.56 14.79
N GLN A 49 -8.39 -5.52 15.21
CA GLN A 49 -8.07 -6.94 15.04
C GLN A 49 -8.39 -7.35 13.61
N VAL A 50 -7.41 -7.93 12.92
CA VAL A 50 -7.56 -8.31 11.52
C VAL A 50 -7.27 -9.79 11.31
N GLU A 51 -8.13 -10.43 10.52
CA GLU A 51 -7.94 -11.79 10.03
C GLU A 51 -7.69 -11.73 8.52
N VAL A 52 -6.43 -11.81 8.12
CA VAL A 52 -6.06 -11.72 6.70
C VAL A 52 -6.35 -13.02 6.00
N GLN A 53 -7.18 -12.95 4.96
CA GLN A 53 -7.50 -14.05 4.07
C GLN A 53 -6.78 -13.90 2.75
N ARG A 54 -6.30 -15.01 2.18
CA ARG A 54 -5.56 -15.02 0.93
C ARG A 54 -6.29 -15.82 -0.15
N TYR A 55 -6.37 -15.21 -1.33
CA TYR A 55 -7.00 -15.79 -2.51
C TYR A 55 -5.97 -15.89 -3.64
N PRO A 56 -5.35 -17.07 -3.85
CA PRO A 56 -4.23 -17.25 -4.80
C PRO A 56 -4.54 -16.84 -6.23
N ASP A 57 -5.79 -16.97 -6.66
CA ASP A 57 -6.25 -16.57 -7.99
C ASP A 57 -6.33 -15.04 -8.16
N GLY A 58 -6.16 -14.30 -7.05
CA GLY A 58 -6.10 -12.85 -6.98
C GLY A 58 -7.47 -12.18 -6.81
N THR A 59 -7.42 -10.96 -6.28
CA THR A 59 -8.57 -10.09 -6.05
C THR A 59 -8.28 -8.72 -6.70
N ARG A 60 -7.95 -8.72 -8.00
CA ARG A 60 -7.43 -7.55 -8.71
C ARG A 60 -8.46 -6.46 -8.93
N THR A 61 -9.72 -6.86 -9.11
CA THR A 61 -10.86 -5.94 -9.22
C THR A 61 -11.78 -6.12 -8.02
N ALA A 62 -12.64 -5.13 -7.76
CA ALA A 62 -13.65 -5.26 -6.72
C ALA A 62 -14.62 -6.42 -7.00
N ALA A 63 -14.92 -6.69 -8.27
CA ALA A 63 -15.76 -7.81 -8.66
C ALA A 63 -15.09 -9.16 -8.38
N ASP A 64 -13.78 -9.31 -8.71
CA ASP A 64 -13.03 -10.53 -8.40
C ASP A 64 -12.96 -10.75 -6.88
N ALA A 65 -12.70 -9.69 -6.11
CA ALA A 65 -12.67 -9.75 -4.66
C ALA A 65 -14.03 -10.18 -4.08
N ALA A 66 -15.13 -9.57 -4.54
CA ALA A 66 -16.46 -9.91 -4.10
C ALA A 66 -16.83 -11.37 -4.39
N ALA A 67 -16.48 -11.86 -5.60
CA ALA A 67 -16.70 -13.24 -5.99
C ALA A 67 -15.88 -14.23 -5.14
N ALA A 68 -14.61 -13.89 -4.86
CA ALA A 68 -13.73 -14.74 -4.06
C ALA A 68 -14.17 -14.84 -2.59
N VAL A 69 -14.65 -13.72 -2.02
CA VAL A 69 -15.12 -13.64 -0.63
C VAL A 69 -16.56 -14.15 -0.48
N GLY A 70 -17.36 -14.07 -1.54
CA GLY A 70 -18.78 -14.42 -1.50
C GLY A 70 -19.68 -13.32 -0.96
N CYS A 71 -19.35 -12.05 -1.22
CA CYS A 71 -20.10 -10.88 -0.77
C CYS A 71 -20.59 -10.02 -1.96
N HIS A 72 -21.39 -8.98 -1.68
CA HIS A 72 -21.77 -8.01 -2.70
C HIS A 72 -20.59 -7.09 -3.04
N VAL A 73 -20.48 -6.67 -4.31
CA VAL A 73 -19.38 -5.80 -4.77
C VAL A 73 -19.29 -4.50 -3.97
N ASP A 74 -20.39 -3.96 -3.50
CA ASP A 74 -20.44 -2.72 -2.71
C ASP A 74 -19.83 -2.88 -1.31
N GLN A 75 -19.67 -4.11 -0.82
CA GLN A 75 -18.98 -4.42 0.44
C GLN A 75 -17.44 -4.42 0.28
N ILE A 76 -16.94 -4.35 -0.95
CA ILE A 76 -15.50 -4.23 -1.18
C ILE A 76 -15.05 -2.79 -1.02
N VAL A 77 -14.02 -2.56 -0.23
CA VAL A 77 -13.38 -1.26 -0.03
C VAL A 77 -12.25 -1.08 -1.03
N LYS A 78 -12.40 -0.16 -1.96
CA LYS A 78 -11.32 0.26 -2.87
C LYS A 78 -10.51 1.36 -2.21
N SER A 79 -9.24 1.12 -1.95
CA SER A 79 -8.29 2.14 -1.50
C SER A 79 -7.73 2.89 -2.71
N LEU A 80 -8.21 4.10 -2.95
CA LEU A 80 -7.81 4.94 -4.08
C LEU A 80 -6.99 6.13 -3.56
N VAL A 81 -5.82 6.34 -4.14
CA VAL A 81 -4.95 7.47 -3.79
C VAL A 81 -5.14 8.58 -4.82
N PHE A 82 -5.45 9.76 -4.35
CA PHE A 82 -5.49 10.99 -5.14
C PHE A 82 -4.37 11.93 -4.70
N MET A 83 -3.87 12.71 -5.63
CA MET A 83 -3.00 13.84 -5.32
C MET A 83 -3.85 15.10 -5.21
N ALA A 84 -3.87 15.70 -4.05
CA ALA A 84 -4.46 17.00 -3.78
C ALA A 84 -3.29 18.01 -3.77
N ASP A 85 -3.07 18.68 -4.90
CA ASP A 85 -1.83 19.38 -5.19
C ASP A 85 -0.64 18.39 -5.07
N VAL A 86 0.26 18.58 -4.12
CA VAL A 86 1.41 17.69 -3.86
C VAL A 86 1.16 16.67 -2.74
N ARG A 87 0.00 16.70 -2.10
CA ARG A 87 -0.31 15.87 -0.93
C ARG A 87 -1.15 14.66 -1.32
N PRO A 88 -0.72 13.44 -1.00
CA PRO A 88 -1.53 12.25 -1.21
C PRO A 88 -2.70 12.21 -0.22
N VAL A 89 -3.87 11.82 -0.74
CA VAL A 89 -5.12 11.61 0.01
C VAL A 89 -5.63 10.22 -0.32
N LEU A 90 -6.05 9.47 0.69
CA LEU A 90 -6.67 8.17 0.53
C LEU A 90 -8.19 8.31 0.49
N VAL A 91 -8.83 7.70 -0.49
CA VAL A 91 -10.30 7.57 -0.55
C VAL A 91 -10.66 6.10 -0.45
N LEU A 92 -11.39 5.73 0.60
CA LEU A 92 -11.98 4.41 0.77
C LEU A 92 -13.37 4.44 0.14
N CYS A 93 -13.48 3.87 -1.05
CA CYS A 93 -14.66 3.91 -1.90
C CYS A 93 -15.30 2.53 -2.01
N SER A 94 -16.63 2.43 -1.93
CA SER A 94 -17.38 1.20 -2.18
C SER A 94 -17.11 0.65 -3.58
N GLY A 95 -17.03 -0.68 -3.70
CA GLY A 95 -16.61 -1.39 -4.91
C GLY A 95 -17.44 -1.07 -6.14
N GLY A 96 -18.76 -0.94 -6.01
CA GLY A 96 -19.66 -0.61 -7.10
C GLY A 96 -19.72 0.89 -7.43
N ARG A 97 -19.17 1.75 -6.59
CA ARG A 97 -19.21 3.22 -6.76
C ARG A 97 -17.93 3.76 -7.38
N ARG A 98 -17.98 5.01 -7.81
CA ARG A 98 -16.85 5.77 -8.31
C ARG A 98 -16.69 7.07 -7.52
N VAL A 99 -15.44 7.51 -7.33
CA VAL A 99 -15.17 8.83 -6.77
C VAL A 99 -15.66 9.90 -7.74
N ASP A 100 -16.39 10.86 -7.21
CA ASP A 100 -16.76 12.09 -7.89
C ASP A 100 -15.65 13.12 -7.62
N GLU A 101 -14.81 13.33 -8.63
CA GLU A 101 -13.60 14.14 -8.47
C GLU A 101 -13.92 15.61 -8.19
N GLU A 102 -15.03 16.13 -8.73
CA GLU A 102 -15.43 17.51 -8.47
C GLU A 102 -15.86 17.70 -7.00
N ARG A 103 -16.63 16.75 -6.45
CA ARG A 103 -17.00 16.75 -5.05
C ARG A 103 -15.79 16.58 -4.13
N LEU A 104 -14.88 15.69 -4.49
CA LEU A 104 -13.66 15.49 -3.69
C LEU A 104 -12.77 16.74 -3.72
N ALA A 105 -12.59 17.38 -4.88
CA ALA A 105 -11.83 18.62 -5.02
C ALA A 105 -12.46 19.75 -4.19
N SER A 106 -13.80 19.89 -4.26
CA SER A 106 -14.55 20.87 -3.46
C SER A 106 -14.38 20.63 -1.96
N TYR A 107 -14.48 19.38 -1.51
CA TYR A 107 -14.27 19.01 -0.09
C TYR A 107 -12.84 19.29 0.39
N LEU A 108 -11.85 19.05 -0.46
CA LEU A 108 -10.43 19.26 -0.13
C LEU A 108 -10.01 20.73 -0.29
N GLY A 109 -10.76 21.52 -1.06
CA GLY A 109 -10.48 22.93 -1.34
C GLY A 109 -9.30 23.12 -2.30
N THR A 110 -9.00 22.16 -3.14
CA THR A 110 -7.87 22.19 -4.09
C THR A 110 -8.13 21.28 -5.29
N GLU A 111 -7.39 21.49 -6.35
CA GLU A 111 -7.39 20.57 -7.50
C GLU A 111 -6.87 19.20 -7.10
N ILE A 112 -7.44 18.17 -7.71
CA ILE A 112 -7.07 16.79 -7.49
C ILE A 112 -6.83 16.05 -8.80
N ARG A 113 -6.11 14.97 -8.71
CA ARG A 113 -5.99 13.95 -9.76
C ARG A 113 -5.74 12.59 -9.16
N ILE A 114 -6.09 11.54 -9.87
CA ILE A 114 -5.71 10.19 -9.45
C ILE A 114 -4.18 10.04 -9.44
N ALA A 115 -3.64 9.40 -8.41
CA ALA A 115 -2.21 9.18 -8.28
C ALA A 115 -1.74 8.06 -9.23
N GLY A 116 -0.59 8.26 -9.85
CA GLY A 116 0.08 7.22 -10.63
C GLY A 116 0.71 6.13 -9.75
N ALA A 117 1.06 4.99 -10.35
CA ALA A 117 1.57 3.82 -9.61
C ALA A 117 2.84 4.11 -8.79
N SER A 118 3.72 4.97 -9.28
CA SER A 118 4.92 5.39 -8.55
C SER A 118 4.59 6.27 -7.34
N GLU A 119 3.61 7.16 -7.46
CA GLU A 119 3.14 8.04 -6.38
C GLU A 119 2.41 7.23 -5.31
N VAL A 120 1.53 6.29 -5.72
CA VAL A 120 0.88 5.35 -4.78
C VAL A 120 1.94 4.59 -3.99
N ARG A 121 2.94 4.04 -4.66
CA ARG A 121 4.02 3.30 -3.98
C ARG A 121 4.86 4.18 -3.08
N ALA A 122 5.16 5.40 -3.47
CA ALA A 122 5.93 6.34 -2.64
C ALA A 122 5.16 6.75 -1.38
N ALA A 123 3.86 7.06 -1.52
CA ALA A 123 3.02 7.50 -0.42
C ALA A 123 2.62 6.36 0.52
N THR A 124 2.29 5.18 -0.03
CA THR A 124 1.73 4.08 0.75
C THR A 124 2.73 2.97 1.06
N GLY A 125 3.75 2.80 0.22
CA GLY A 125 4.64 1.63 0.24
C GLY A 125 4.01 0.36 -0.35
N PHE A 126 2.75 0.42 -0.82
CA PHE A 126 2.01 -0.69 -1.40
C PHE A 126 1.82 -0.52 -2.91
N ALA A 127 1.46 -1.60 -3.58
CA ALA A 127 1.10 -1.56 -5.00
C ALA A 127 -0.40 -1.28 -5.18
N ILE A 128 -0.76 -0.68 -6.32
CA ILE A 128 -2.16 -0.59 -6.75
C ILE A 128 -2.81 -1.98 -6.73
N GLY A 129 -4.04 -2.06 -6.25
CA GLY A 129 -4.79 -3.30 -6.07
C GLY A 129 -4.53 -4.04 -4.77
N GLY A 130 -3.42 -3.72 -4.06
CA GLY A 130 -3.11 -4.29 -2.75
C GLY A 130 -2.95 -3.24 -1.65
N THR A 131 -3.27 -1.98 -1.91
CA THR A 131 -3.16 -0.90 -0.93
C THR A 131 -4.19 -1.07 0.17
N PRO A 132 -3.77 -1.33 1.43
CA PRO A 132 -4.67 -1.44 2.56
C PRO A 132 -5.10 -0.04 3.05
N PRO A 133 -6.10 0.05 3.96
CA PRO A 133 -6.51 1.33 4.53
C PRO A 133 -5.52 1.92 5.53
N LEU A 134 -4.55 1.14 6.02
CA LEU A 134 -3.56 1.49 7.05
C LEU A 134 -2.15 1.00 6.68
N GLY A 135 -1.14 1.37 7.48
CA GLY A 135 0.24 0.93 7.32
C GLY A 135 0.99 1.64 6.19
N HIS A 136 0.63 2.88 5.90
CA HIS A 136 1.23 3.68 4.83
C HIS A 136 2.61 4.24 5.24
N THR A 137 3.47 4.49 4.25
CA THR A 137 4.80 5.05 4.47
C THR A 137 4.76 6.46 5.07
N VAL A 138 3.72 7.22 4.72
CA VAL A 138 3.44 8.54 5.30
C VAL A 138 1.99 8.60 5.79
N PRO A 139 1.66 9.41 6.80
CA PRO A 139 0.27 9.62 7.20
C PRO A 139 -0.55 10.20 6.06
N LEU A 140 -1.67 9.57 5.74
CA LEU A 140 -2.59 10.01 4.69
C LEU A 140 -3.88 10.56 5.29
N ARG A 141 -4.33 11.73 4.83
CA ARG A 141 -5.70 12.15 5.05
C ARG A 141 -6.64 11.15 4.39
N THR A 142 -7.56 10.57 5.16
CA THR A 142 -8.47 9.53 4.67
C THR A 142 -9.90 10.05 4.57
N VAL A 143 -10.53 9.80 3.44
CA VAL A 143 -11.96 10.08 3.18
C VAL A 143 -12.65 8.74 2.95
N VAL A 144 -13.82 8.56 3.56
CA VAL A 144 -14.58 7.31 3.52
C VAL A 144 -15.94 7.54 2.86
N ASP A 145 -16.27 6.71 1.89
CA ASP A 145 -17.57 6.68 1.23
C ASP A 145 -18.66 6.30 2.25
N PRO A 146 -19.69 7.17 2.46
CA PRO A 146 -20.76 6.86 3.38
C PRO A 146 -21.53 5.58 3.03
N HIS A 147 -21.55 5.16 1.77
CA HIS A 147 -22.22 3.92 1.36
C HIS A 147 -21.60 2.66 2.01
N LEU A 148 -20.34 2.71 2.40
CA LEU A 148 -19.73 1.62 3.17
C LEU A 148 -20.39 1.43 4.54
N MET A 149 -20.98 2.50 5.10
CA MET A 149 -21.65 2.46 6.41
C MET A 149 -23.01 1.75 6.38
N ASP A 150 -23.54 1.43 5.20
CA ASP A 150 -24.82 0.74 5.02
C ASP A 150 -24.69 -0.78 5.27
N PHE A 151 -23.45 -1.29 5.43
CA PHE A 151 -23.14 -2.70 5.62
C PHE A 151 -22.69 -2.99 7.06
N ASP A 152 -22.97 -4.20 7.55
CA ASP A 152 -22.46 -4.68 8.83
C ASP A 152 -20.96 -5.02 8.75
N GLU A 153 -20.51 -5.47 7.57
CA GLU A 153 -19.14 -5.88 7.28
C GLU A 153 -18.73 -5.48 5.86
N VAL A 154 -17.50 -5.03 5.72
CA VAL A 154 -16.85 -4.70 4.44
C VAL A 154 -15.49 -5.38 4.36
N TRP A 155 -14.95 -5.50 3.14
CA TRP A 155 -13.72 -6.21 2.87
C TRP A 155 -12.69 -5.29 2.22
N ALA A 156 -11.53 -5.16 2.82
CA ALA A 156 -10.46 -4.29 2.34
C ALA A 156 -9.18 -5.08 2.01
N ALA A 157 -8.33 -4.53 1.15
CA ALA A 157 -7.02 -5.11 0.85
C ALA A 157 -6.12 -5.12 2.08
N ALA A 158 -5.31 -6.19 2.23
CA ALA A 158 -4.41 -6.43 3.36
C ALA A 158 -2.92 -6.32 2.98
N GLY A 159 -2.57 -5.49 1.98
CA GLY A 159 -1.16 -5.22 1.60
C GLY A 159 -0.72 -5.86 0.30
N THR A 160 -1.44 -6.85 -0.22
CA THR A 160 -1.16 -7.49 -1.51
C THR A 160 -2.45 -7.68 -2.34
N PRO A 161 -2.34 -7.78 -3.70
CA PRO A 161 -3.51 -7.94 -4.56
C PRO A 161 -4.25 -9.27 -4.40
N ASP A 162 -3.75 -10.19 -3.60
CA ASP A 162 -4.31 -11.50 -3.30
C ASP A 162 -4.69 -11.67 -1.83
N SER A 163 -4.68 -10.59 -1.05
CA SER A 163 -5.02 -10.60 0.37
C SER A 163 -6.06 -9.55 0.73
N VAL A 164 -7.06 -9.96 1.48
CA VAL A 164 -8.13 -9.10 1.99
C VAL A 164 -8.44 -9.45 3.45
N PHE A 165 -9.14 -8.57 4.14
CA PHE A 165 -9.61 -8.82 5.50
C PHE A 165 -11.01 -8.23 5.70
N PRO A 166 -11.86 -8.88 6.51
CA PRO A 166 -13.17 -8.35 6.89
C PRO A 166 -13.03 -7.30 8.01
N VAL A 167 -13.87 -6.30 7.98
CA VAL A 167 -13.90 -5.26 9.01
C VAL A 167 -15.28 -4.59 9.09
N LYS A 168 -15.70 -4.20 10.30
CA LYS A 168 -16.89 -3.35 10.45
C LYS A 168 -16.56 -1.94 9.97
N PRO A 169 -17.44 -1.30 9.19
CA PRO A 169 -17.19 0.06 8.68
C PRO A 169 -16.86 1.09 9.77
N LYS A 170 -17.50 1.00 10.92
CA LYS A 170 -17.24 1.91 12.06
C LYS A 170 -15.82 1.75 12.60
N ASP A 171 -15.34 0.51 12.73
CA ASP A 171 -14.01 0.22 13.21
C ASP A 171 -12.95 0.68 12.17
N LEU A 172 -13.25 0.51 10.88
CA LEU A 172 -12.42 1.02 9.78
C LEU A 172 -12.29 2.55 9.83
N VAL A 173 -13.39 3.27 10.00
CA VAL A 173 -13.41 4.74 10.14
C VAL A 173 -12.61 5.18 11.35
N GLN A 174 -12.77 4.52 12.48
CA GLN A 174 -12.05 4.82 13.71
C GLN A 174 -10.54 4.58 13.54
N ALA A 175 -10.13 3.42 13.03
CA ALA A 175 -8.72 3.06 12.86
C ALA A 175 -7.99 3.98 11.87
N THR A 176 -8.67 4.42 10.82
CA THR A 176 -8.09 5.32 9.81
C THR A 176 -8.22 6.80 10.16
N ALA A 177 -8.93 7.16 11.24
CA ALA A 177 -9.37 8.52 11.54
C ALA A 177 -10.02 9.19 10.30
N GLY A 178 -10.72 8.40 9.47
CA GLY A 178 -11.27 8.81 8.20
C GLY A 178 -12.51 9.68 8.33
N ALA A 179 -12.61 10.71 7.50
CA ALA A 179 -13.81 11.53 7.40
C ALA A 179 -14.84 10.86 6.48
N VAL A 180 -16.05 10.60 6.99
CA VAL A 180 -17.15 10.06 6.17
C VAL A 180 -17.78 11.21 5.39
N VAL A 181 -17.62 11.23 4.06
CA VAL A 181 -18.02 12.34 3.19
C VAL A 181 -18.56 11.82 1.86
N GLY A 182 -19.67 12.37 1.38
CA GLY A 182 -20.34 11.98 0.14
C GLY A 182 -19.62 12.46 -1.12
N VAL A 183 -18.44 11.89 -1.36
CA VAL A 183 -17.58 12.19 -2.53
C VAL A 183 -17.65 11.11 -3.61
N THR A 184 -18.68 10.27 -3.60
CA THR A 184 -18.88 9.17 -4.54
C THR A 184 -20.22 9.28 -5.30
N ARG A 185 -20.32 8.55 -6.41
CA ARG A 185 -21.51 8.44 -7.26
C ARG A 185 -21.67 7.03 -7.83
#